data_15be89a236d6a76357e0db533bb661fd
#
_entry.id   15be89a236d6a76357e0db533bb661fd
#
_cell.length_a   1.000
_cell.length_b   1.000
_cell.length_c   1.000
_cell.angle_alpha   90.00
_cell.angle_beta   90.00
_cell.angle_gamma   90.00
#
_symmetry.space_group_name_H-M   'P 1'
#
loop_
_entity.id
_entity.type
_entity.pdbx_description
1 polymer ?
#
loop_
_entity_poly.entity_id
_entity_poly.type
_entity_poly.pdbx_seq_one_letter_code
_entity_poly.pdbx_strand_id
1 'polypeptide(L)'
;MTIKNTPFTNKHIALGAKMAPFAGYNMPISYTGINDEHVAVRKNAGVFDVSHMGEFILKGEKALDLIQRVTSNDASKLKKGQAQYSCLPNEDGGIVDDLLVYCIEENNPPAGQAGVYMLVVNASNIEKDWNWIVKHNTNKVEMHNISDKTCLLAIQGPN
;
A
#
# COMPACT_ATOMS: atom_id res chain seq x y z
N MET A 1 -11.27 -1.76 21.22
CA MET A 1 -10.16 -1.15 20.44
C MET A 1 -10.55 0.28 20.11
N THR A 2 -9.63 1.23 20.26
CA THR A 2 -9.88 2.62 19.88
C THR A 2 -9.85 2.72 18.35
N ILE A 3 -10.89 3.29 17.74
CA ILE A 3 -10.95 3.51 16.29
C ILE A 3 -9.97 4.64 15.93
N LYS A 4 -9.09 4.39 14.96
CA LYS A 4 -8.16 5.38 14.44
C LYS A 4 -8.85 6.33 13.46
N ASN A 5 -8.27 7.50 13.25
CA ASN A 5 -8.69 8.46 12.23
C ASN A 5 -7.59 8.61 11.16
N THR A 6 -7.99 8.81 9.91
CA THR A 6 -7.05 9.24 8.87
C THR A 6 -6.76 10.74 9.01
N PRO A 7 -5.69 11.26 8.42
CA PRO A 7 -5.42 12.70 8.37
C PRO A 7 -6.55 13.51 7.71
N PHE A 8 -7.38 12.88 6.89
CA PHE A 8 -8.49 13.53 6.18
C PHE A 8 -9.85 13.41 6.88
N THR A 9 -9.96 12.71 8.01
CA THR A 9 -11.24 12.47 8.71
C THR A 9 -12.07 13.74 8.91
N ASN A 10 -11.46 14.84 9.36
CA ASN A 10 -12.18 16.10 9.55
C ASN A 10 -12.67 16.70 8.23
N LYS A 11 -11.95 16.51 7.13
CA LYS A 11 -12.38 16.93 5.80
C LYS A 11 -13.59 16.13 5.31
N HIS A 12 -13.59 14.81 5.54
CA HIS A 12 -14.73 13.95 5.22
C HIS A 12 -15.98 14.37 5.97
N ILE A 13 -15.87 14.61 7.28
CA ILE A 13 -16.98 15.09 8.11
C ILE A 13 -17.50 16.45 7.61
N ALA A 14 -16.61 17.40 7.32
CA ALA A 14 -16.97 18.73 6.82
C ALA A 14 -17.66 18.68 5.44
N LEU A 15 -17.36 17.67 4.62
CA LEU A 15 -18.02 17.40 3.34
C LEU A 15 -19.34 16.62 3.48
N GLY A 16 -19.79 16.34 4.71
CA GLY A 16 -21.04 15.63 4.97
C GLY A 16 -20.97 14.10 4.75
N ALA A 17 -19.78 13.53 4.82
CA ALA A 17 -19.60 12.10 4.67
C ALA A 17 -20.34 11.31 5.76
N LYS A 18 -20.97 10.22 5.37
CA LYS A 18 -21.44 9.19 6.29
C LYS A 18 -20.22 8.36 6.72
N MET A 19 -19.82 8.52 7.97
CA MET A 19 -18.66 7.84 8.55
C MET A 19 -19.03 6.50 9.17
N ALA A 20 -18.16 5.48 9.03
CA ALA A 20 -18.33 4.19 9.70
C ALA A 20 -16.95 3.53 10.00
N PRO A 21 -16.91 2.62 10.98
CA PRO A 21 -15.73 1.80 11.23
C PRO A 21 -15.39 0.89 10.04
N PHE A 22 -14.15 0.97 9.56
CA PHE A 22 -13.62 0.09 8.53
C PHE A 22 -12.14 -0.17 8.79
N ALA A 23 -11.72 -1.45 8.83
CA ALA A 23 -10.33 -1.88 9.05
C ALA A 23 -9.64 -1.19 10.25
N GLY A 24 -10.39 -0.89 11.33
CA GLY A 24 -9.87 -0.22 12.52
C GLY A 24 -9.85 1.31 12.45
N TYR A 25 -10.31 1.89 11.36
CA TYR A 25 -10.38 3.35 11.14
C TYR A 25 -11.82 3.83 10.99
N ASN A 26 -12.03 5.12 11.31
CA ASN A 26 -13.28 5.84 11.03
C ASN A 26 -13.22 6.36 9.59
N MET A 27 -13.89 5.70 8.67
CA MET A 27 -13.79 5.93 7.22
C MET A 27 -15.08 6.49 6.63
N PRO A 28 -14.99 7.34 5.58
CA PRO A 28 -16.16 7.78 4.83
C PRO A 28 -16.67 6.62 3.94
N ILE A 29 -17.93 6.25 4.09
CA ILE A 29 -18.56 5.20 3.28
C ILE A 29 -19.42 5.74 2.14
N SER A 30 -19.90 6.96 2.25
CA SER A 30 -20.61 7.68 1.18
C SER A 30 -20.76 9.17 1.55
N TYR A 31 -21.06 9.99 0.54
CA TYR A 31 -21.36 11.42 0.66
C TYR A 31 -22.79 11.72 0.17
N THR A 32 -23.00 11.71 -1.14
CA THR A 32 -24.28 11.99 -1.79
C THR A 32 -25.12 10.74 -2.03
N GLY A 33 -24.48 9.58 -2.10
CA GLY A 33 -25.10 8.28 -2.32
C GLY A 33 -24.21 7.35 -3.15
N ILE A 34 -24.19 6.07 -2.81
CA ILE A 34 -23.27 5.07 -3.39
C ILE A 34 -23.41 5.01 -4.92
N ASN A 35 -24.66 5.02 -5.45
CA ASN A 35 -24.88 4.90 -6.89
C ASN A 35 -24.40 6.13 -7.66
N ASP A 36 -24.66 7.35 -7.14
CA ASP A 36 -24.26 8.60 -7.78
C ASP A 36 -22.76 8.75 -7.76
N GLU A 37 -22.12 8.41 -6.64
CA GLU A 37 -20.66 8.43 -6.48
C GLU A 37 -19.99 7.39 -7.40
N HIS A 38 -20.54 6.19 -7.51
CA HIS A 38 -20.08 5.18 -8.45
C HIS A 38 -20.14 5.69 -9.91
N VAL A 39 -21.27 6.29 -10.31
CA VAL A 39 -21.43 6.87 -11.64
C VAL A 39 -20.46 8.01 -11.88
N ALA A 40 -20.20 8.85 -10.86
CA ALA A 40 -19.21 9.95 -10.96
C ALA A 40 -17.80 9.42 -11.25
N VAL A 41 -17.35 8.38 -10.56
CA VAL A 41 -16.06 7.74 -10.82
C VAL A 41 -16.01 7.12 -12.22
N ARG A 42 -17.12 6.50 -12.68
CA ARG A 42 -17.16 5.85 -14.01
C ARG A 42 -17.19 6.85 -15.19
N LYS A 43 -17.72 8.05 -14.98
CA LYS A 43 -17.90 9.05 -16.04
C LYS A 43 -16.94 10.24 -15.95
N ASN A 44 -16.40 10.50 -14.77
CA ASN A 44 -15.52 11.64 -14.49
C ASN A 44 -14.27 11.17 -13.73
N ALA A 45 -14.06 11.71 -12.54
CA ALA A 45 -12.99 11.31 -11.63
C ALA A 45 -13.50 11.20 -10.20
N GLY A 46 -12.87 10.34 -9.40
CA GLY A 46 -13.11 10.21 -7.97
C GLY A 46 -11.80 10.17 -7.19
N VAL A 47 -11.84 10.65 -5.96
CA VAL A 47 -10.71 10.62 -5.02
C VAL A 47 -11.12 9.77 -3.83
N PHE A 48 -10.30 8.78 -3.51
CA PHE A 48 -10.52 7.86 -2.39
C PHE A 48 -9.43 8.06 -1.34
N ASP A 49 -9.82 8.28 -0.09
CA ASP A 49 -8.90 8.22 1.04
C ASP A 49 -8.57 6.75 1.34
N VAL A 50 -7.34 6.35 1.09
CA VAL A 50 -6.82 5.02 1.39
C VAL A 50 -5.66 5.09 2.39
N SER A 51 -5.58 6.19 3.17
CA SER A 51 -4.55 6.43 4.19
C SER A 51 -4.60 5.47 5.39
N HIS A 52 -5.55 4.54 5.40
CA HIS A 52 -5.60 3.45 6.37
C HIS A 52 -4.73 2.26 5.99
N MET A 53 -4.26 2.21 4.75
CA MET A 53 -3.34 1.17 4.27
C MET A 53 -2.00 1.24 5.00
N GLY A 54 -1.20 0.18 4.89
CA GLY A 54 0.16 0.15 5.41
C GLY A 54 1.20 0.41 4.34
N GLU A 55 2.25 1.17 4.66
CA GLU A 55 3.35 1.46 3.76
C GLU A 55 4.69 1.08 4.38
N PHE A 56 5.45 0.25 3.65
CA PHE A 56 6.79 -0.16 4.04
C PHE A 56 7.81 0.27 3.00
N ILE A 57 8.89 0.90 3.43
CA ILE A 57 10.04 1.19 2.57
C ILE A 57 11.09 0.09 2.76
N LEU A 58 11.56 -0.49 1.67
CA LEU A 58 12.67 -1.41 1.59
C LEU A 58 13.78 -0.77 0.77
N LYS A 59 14.99 -0.69 1.33
CA LYS A 59 16.10 0.04 0.71
C LYS A 59 17.41 -0.74 0.78
N GLY A 60 18.19 -0.66 -0.27
CA GLY A 60 19.52 -1.25 -0.35
C GLY A 60 19.73 -2.10 -1.60
N GLU A 61 20.96 -2.54 -1.82
CA GLU A 61 21.34 -3.38 -2.96
C GLU A 61 20.57 -4.71 -3.00
N LYS A 62 20.19 -5.22 -1.83
CA LYS A 62 19.45 -6.49 -1.65
C LYS A 62 17.94 -6.32 -1.48
N ALA A 63 17.41 -5.10 -1.65
CA ALA A 63 15.98 -4.85 -1.51
C ALA A 63 15.16 -5.63 -2.55
N LEU A 64 15.60 -5.64 -3.81
CA LEU A 64 14.96 -6.42 -4.87
C LEU A 64 14.99 -7.92 -4.58
N ASP A 65 16.11 -8.46 -4.09
CA ASP A 65 16.25 -9.89 -3.77
C ASP A 65 15.23 -10.29 -2.68
N LEU A 66 15.04 -9.44 -1.66
CA LEU A 66 14.05 -9.69 -0.62
C LEU A 66 12.63 -9.67 -1.18
N ILE A 67 12.29 -8.68 -2.02
CA ILE A 67 10.97 -8.57 -2.65
C ILE A 67 10.70 -9.81 -3.52
N GLN A 68 11.64 -10.19 -4.38
CA GLN A 68 11.52 -11.40 -5.23
C GLN A 68 11.35 -12.68 -4.40
N ARG A 69 11.92 -12.74 -3.20
CA ARG A 69 11.78 -13.88 -2.30
C ARG A 69 10.38 -13.98 -1.67
N VAL A 70 9.78 -12.84 -1.31
CA VAL A 70 8.54 -12.82 -0.53
C VAL A 70 7.28 -12.56 -1.35
N THR A 71 7.42 -12.18 -2.63
CA THR A 71 6.28 -11.87 -3.51
C THR A 71 6.20 -12.82 -4.70
N SER A 72 5.00 -12.99 -5.24
CA SER A 72 4.71 -13.93 -6.33
C SER A 72 5.01 -13.39 -7.72
N ASN A 73 5.09 -12.05 -7.89
CA ASN A 73 5.29 -11.41 -9.19
C ASN A 73 6.74 -10.95 -9.37
N ASP A 74 7.16 -10.75 -10.62
CA ASP A 74 8.53 -10.38 -10.98
C ASP A 74 8.76 -8.86 -10.84
N ALA A 75 9.21 -8.43 -9.65
CA ALA A 75 9.51 -7.04 -9.36
C ALA A 75 10.74 -6.48 -10.09
N SER A 76 11.58 -7.36 -10.69
CA SER A 76 12.75 -6.93 -11.48
C SER A 76 12.38 -6.19 -12.76
N LYS A 77 11.13 -6.35 -13.21
CA LYS A 77 10.59 -5.67 -14.41
C LYS A 77 10.13 -4.25 -14.14
N LEU A 78 9.99 -3.86 -12.86
CA LEU A 78 9.55 -2.52 -12.50
C LEU A 78 10.61 -1.48 -12.79
N LYS A 79 10.19 -0.42 -13.46
CA LYS A 79 10.97 0.81 -13.65
C LYS A 79 10.57 1.84 -12.61
N LYS A 80 11.45 2.81 -12.36
CA LYS A 80 11.17 3.93 -11.45
C LYS A 80 9.78 4.54 -11.74
N GLY A 81 8.96 4.69 -10.69
CA GLY A 81 7.60 5.21 -10.77
C GLY A 81 6.53 4.19 -11.18
N GLN A 82 6.91 2.96 -11.48
CA GLN A 82 5.95 1.89 -11.77
C GLN A 82 5.58 1.11 -10.53
N ALA A 83 4.39 0.52 -10.56
CA ALA A 83 3.89 -0.40 -9.55
C ALA A 83 3.36 -1.68 -10.19
N GLN A 84 3.34 -2.75 -9.39
CA GLN A 84 2.68 -3.99 -9.76
C GLN A 84 1.91 -4.58 -8.58
N TYR A 85 0.83 -5.26 -8.90
CA TYR A 85 0.09 -6.09 -7.96
C TYR A 85 0.81 -7.42 -7.74
N SER A 86 0.86 -7.88 -6.49
CA SER A 86 1.51 -9.13 -6.12
C SER A 86 0.83 -9.77 -4.90
N CYS A 87 1.23 -10.98 -4.56
CA CYS A 87 0.83 -11.66 -3.33
C CYS A 87 2.06 -12.03 -2.50
N LEU A 88 1.87 -12.21 -1.21
CA LEU A 88 2.82 -12.82 -0.28
C LEU A 88 2.46 -14.31 -0.11
N PRO A 89 3.07 -15.24 -0.86
CA PRO A 89 2.81 -16.67 -0.70
C PRO A 89 3.45 -17.20 0.57
N ASN A 90 2.86 -18.25 1.15
CA ASN A 90 3.45 -18.99 2.26
C ASN A 90 4.05 -20.33 1.80
N GLU A 91 4.72 -21.01 2.72
CA GLU A 91 5.42 -22.27 2.46
C GLU A 91 4.47 -23.45 2.12
N ASP A 92 3.18 -23.34 2.52
CA ASP A 92 2.15 -24.35 2.28
C ASP A 92 1.38 -24.13 0.97
N GLY A 93 1.79 -23.15 0.15
CA GLY A 93 1.11 -22.78 -1.11
C GLY A 93 -0.13 -21.90 -0.93
N GLY A 94 -0.38 -21.42 0.29
CA GLY A 94 -1.41 -20.40 0.58
C GLY A 94 -0.88 -18.98 0.40
N ILE A 95 -1.76 -18.01 0.63
CA ILE A 95 -1.46 -16.58 0.53
C ILE A 95 -1.53 -15.95 1.93
N VAL A 96 -0.46 -15.26 2.33
CA VAL A 96 -0.43 -14.47 3.57
C VAL A 96 -1.30 -13.23 3.38
N ASP A 97 -1.03 -12.46 2.32
CA ASP A 97 -1.81 -11.29 1.89
C ASP A 97 -1.49 -10.94 0.43
N ASP A 98 -2.21 -9.96 -0.12
CA ASP A 98 -1.91 -9.31 -1.38
C ASP A 98 -1.41 -7.89 -1.15
N LEU A 99 -0.66 -7.34 -2.10
CA LEU A 99 -0.02 -6.04 -1.95
C LEU A 99 0.28 -5.37 -3.30
N LEU A 100 0.60 -4.08 -3.23
CA LEU A 100 1.24 -3.36 -4.34
C LEU A 100 2.72 -3.17 -4.06
N VAL A 101 3.56 -3.41 -5.05
CA VAL A 101 5.00 -3.15 -5.02
C VAL A 101 5.30 -1.98 -5.94
N TYR A 102 5.78 -0.87 -5.38
CA TYR A 102 6.20 0.33 -6.11
C TYR A 102 7.72 0.37 -6.22
N CYS A 103 8.26 0.65 -7.41
CA CYS A 103 9.67 0.97 -7.61
C CYS A 103 9.86 2.49 -7.48
N ILE A 104 10.46 2.93 -6.39
CA ILE A 104 10.78 4.35 -6.15
C ILE A 104 12.10 4.70 -6.80
N GLU A 105 13.13 3.85 -6.63
CA GLU A 105 14.42 3.93 -7.31
C GLU A 105 14.84 2.54 -7.76
N GLU A 106 15.30 2.45 -9.03
CA GLU A 106 15.76 1.17 -9.59
C GLU A 106 17.06 0.71 -8.91
N ASN A 107 17.16 -0.60 -8.72
CA ASN A 107 18.42 -1.20 -8.26
C ASN A 107 19.40 -1.29 -9.44
N ASN A 108 20.52 -0.60 -9.36
CA ASN A 108 21.56 -0.64 -10.38
C ASN A 108 22.95 -0.80 -9.74
N PRO A 109 23.31 -2.02 -9.29
CA PRO A 109 24.57 -2.29 -8.59
C PRO A 109 25.83 -1.84 -9.35
N PRO A 110 25.96 -2.02 -10.68
CA PRO A 110 27.13 -1.54 -11.41
C PRO A 110 27.34 -0.04 -11.35
N ALA A 111 26.25 0.73 -11.19
CA ALA A 111 26.29 2.18 -11.01
C ALA A 111 26.35 2.61 -9.52
N GLY A 112 26.41 1.65 -8.58
CA GLY A 112 26.39 1.91 -7.13
C GLY A 112 25.05 2.42 -6.61
N GLN A 113 23.99 2.27 -7.39
CA GLN A 113 22.65 2.73 -7.00
C GLN A 113 21.88 1.61 -6.30
N ALA A 114 21.55 1.84 -5.03
CA ALA A 114 20.70 0.95 -4.24
C ALA A 114 19.24 1.13 -4.62
N GLY A 115 18.51 0.03 -4.75
CA GLY A 115 17.06 0.08 -5.00
C GLY A 115 16.29 0.60 -3.80
N VAL A 116 15.21 1.34 -4.08
CA VAL A 116 14.22 1.77 -3.09
C VAL A 116 12.83 1.37 -3.57
N TYR A 117 12.16 0.59 -2.76
CA TYR A 117 10.82 0.09 -3.06
C TYR A 117 9.86 0.46 -1.94
N MET A 118 8.60 0.70 -2.29
CA MET A 118 7.53 0.86 -1.32
C MET A 118 6.52 -0.28 -1.52
N LEU A 119 6.19 -0.94 -0.42
CA LEU A 119 5.11 -1.92 -0.37
C LEU A 119 3.89 -1.27 0.25
N VAL A 120 2.74 -1.38 -0.41
CA VAL A 120 1.44 -0.94 0.12
C VAL A 120 0.63 -2.18 0.44
N VAL A 121 0.28 -2.35 1.72
CA VAL A 121 -0.36 -3.54 2.28
C VAL A 121 -1.72 -3.22 2.89
N ASN A 122 -2.55 -4.25 3.07
CA ASN A 122 -3.87 -4.12 3.63
C ASN A 122 -3.85 -3.69 5.10
N ALA A 123 -4.69 -2.71 5.47
CA ALA A 123 -4.75 -2.11 6.81
C ALA A 123 -4.87 -3.13 7.94
N SER A 124 -5.71 -4.15 7.77
CA SER A 124 -5.93 -5.18 8.80
C SER A 124 -4.76 -6.14 8.98
N ASN A 125 -3.81 -6.14 8.06
CA ASN A 125 -2.71 -7.09 7.97
C ASN A 125 -1.32 -6.45 8.13
N ILE A 126 -1.24 -5.14 8.40
CA ILE A 126 0.04 -4.39 8.49
C ILE A 126 1.08 -5.11 9.36
N GLU A 127 0.70 -5.53 10.57
CA GLU A 127 1.62 -6.22 11.49
C GLU A 127 1.97 -7.63 11.00
N LYS A 128 1.00 -8.36 10.47
CA LYS A 128 1.20 -9.71 9.91
C LYS A 128 2.18 -9.69 8.75
N ASP A 129 1.97 -8.78 7.80
CA ASP A 129 2.78 -8.67 6.60
C ASP A 129 4.19 -8.15 6.91
N TRP A 130 4.30 -7.16 7.81
CA TRP A 130 5.59 -6.71 8.31
C TRP A 130 6.40 -7.86 8.90
N ASN A 131 5.81 -8.64 9.82
CA ASN A 131 6.47 -9.75 10.47
C ASN A 131 6.85 -10.87 9.49
N TRP A 132 6.00 -11.12 8.47
CA TRP A 132 6.31 -12.05 7.41
C TRP A 132 7.55 -11.63 6.62
N ILE A 133 7.63 -10.38 6.19
CA ILE A 133 8.76 -9.87 5.43
C ILE A 133 10.03 -9.85 6.30
N VAL A 134 9.93 -9.41 7.56
CA VAL A 134 11.06 -9.44 8.51
C VAL A 134 11.61 -10.86 8.71
N LYS A 135 10.74 -11.86 8.85
CA LYS A 135 11.14 -13.28 8.97
C LYS A 135 12.04 -13.73 7.80
N HIS A 136 11.79 -13.21 6.59
CA HIS A 136 12.52 -13.58 5.38
C HIS A 136 13.69 -12.63 5.04
N ASN A 137 13.88 -11.57 5.80
CA ASN A 137 14.95 -10.59 5.59
C ASN A 137 16.31 -11.08 6.09
N THR A 138 16.81 -12.17 5.49
CA THR A 138 18.11 -12.78 5.86
C THR A 138 19.30 -11.91 5.45
N ASN A 139 19.14 -11.06 4.46
CA ASN A 139 20.17 -10.16 3.95
C ASN A 139 20.26 -8.82 4.70
N LYS A 140 19.47 -8.64 5.77
CA LYS A 140 19.43 -7.42 6.58
C LYS A 140 19.16 -6.16 5.74
N VAL A 141 18.24 -6.26 4.79
CA VAL A 141 17.74 -5.12 4.02
C VAL A 141 17.20 -4.07 4.98
N GLU A 142 17.52 -2.81 4.74
CA GLU A 142 16.97 -1.68 5.49
C GLU A 142 15.47 -1.58 5.24
N MET A 143 14.67 -1.63 6.31
CA MET A 143 13.21 -1.61 6.25
C MET A 143 12.63 -0.57 7.20
N HIS A 144 11.64 0.18 6.75
CA HIS A 144 10.91 1.17 7.55
C HIS A 144 9.41 1.00 7.37
N ASN A 145 8.69 0.83 8.47
CA ASN A 145 7.24 0.97 8.48
C ASN A 145 6.91 2.46 8.64
N ILE A 146 6.36 3.05 7.60
CA ILE A 146 6.02 4.48 7.55
C ILE A 146 4.50 4.73 7.55
N SER A 147 3.69 3.69 7.79
CA SER A 147 2.23 3.73 7.70
C SER A 147 1.61 4.89 8.50
N ASP A 148 2.04 5.11 9.75
CA ASP A 148 1.51 6.20 10.59
C ASP A 148 2.01 7.60 10.17
N LYS A 149 2.89 7.69 9.15
CA LYS A 149 3.49 8.95 8.65
C LYS A 149 3.09 9.25 7.22
N THR A 150 2.29 8.39 6.60
CA THR A 150 1.91 8.46 5.19
C THR A 150 0.43 8.79 5.05
N CYS A 151 0.10 9.60 4.05
CA CYS A 151 -1.26 9.78 3.55
C CYS A 151 -1.31 9.24 2.13
N LEU A 152 -2.32 8.46 1.83
CA LEU A 152 -2.50 7.88 0.51
C LEU A 152 -3.87 8.22 -0.06
N LEU A 153 -3.88 8.79 -1.26
CA LEU A 153 -5.09 9.08 -2.02
C LEU A 153 -5.05 8.31 -3.34
N ALA A 154 -6.12 7.59 -3.65
CA ALA A 154 -6.31 6.98 -4.95
C ALA A 154 -7.21 7.89 -5.81
N ILE A 155 -6.67 8.38 -6.93
CA ILE A 155 -7.40 9.18 -7.90
C ILE A 155 -7.74 8.27 -9.08
N GLN A 156 -9.01 8.15 -9.42
CA GLN A 156 -9.49 7.21 -10.43
C GLN A 156 -10.62 7.81 -11.26
N GLY A 157 -10.69 7.43 -12.54
CA GLY A 157 -11.73 7.83 -13.49
C GLY A 157 -11.16 8.03 -14.89
N PRO A 158 -12.04 8.20 -15.91
CA PRO A 158 -11.62 8.39 -17.30
C PRO A 158 -11.09 9.79 -17.63
N ASN A 159 -11.29 10.78 -16.74
CA ASN A 159 -10.95 12.20 -16.98
C ASN A 159 -9.91 12.70 -16.00
#